data_bae6e6d8031d3c31beee1ebbac00340b
#
_entry.id   bae6e6d8031d3c31beee1ebbac00340b
#
_cell.length_a   1.000
_cell.length_b   1.000
_cell.length_c   1.000
_cell.angle_alpha   90.00
_cell.angle_beta   90.00
_cell.angle_gamma   90.00
#
_symmetry.space_group_name_H-M   'P 1'
#
loop_
_entity.id
_entity.type
_entity.pdbx_description
1 polymer ?
#
loop_
_entity_poly.entity_id
_entity_poly.type
_entity_poly.pdbx_seq_one_letter_code
_entity_poly.pdbx_strand_id
1 'polypeptide(L)'
;MKHIFVFVLLVGWHLPLALAQSPQSEWNKIVEAGKKEGKVVVSVPSSGELRKEVERVFEQRFGIDAELIAGRAASIVGKIQQEFKSGVRNFDLHMGGSESMVTGLLSEGILEPFESSMMIPEVKNPSNWWGGHIWIDNAKRYIYSSQAYQTENIWCNTDAVKLNEIRSFNDLLSPKWIGKIGYLDPRTPGSGTSIWSFLWQLKGEAYLKKLVSQKMFISRDQRVLAENLAKGKIALVVGLTYYSFLPFIKAGLPVKPLPNPRDEVYVSGGSGHLTIIKGAPHPNATKAFVNWFLGKDGQEIFSKAMGQGTRRLDVDTQWLKEFGVIAAKDSLTPDQYPKLENQSEEKVFKVREPAAELARKLLD
;
A
#
# COMPACT_ATOMS: atom_id res chain seq x y z
N MET A 1 17.93 34.02 83.56
CA MET A 1 17.11 33.75 82.38
C MET A 1 18.03 33.51 81.21
N LYS A 2 18.12 32.23 80.74
CA LYS A 2 19.02 31.84 79.60
C LYS A 2 18.11 31.71 78.39
N HIS A 3 18.38 32.52 77.35
CA HIS A 3 17.72 32.43 76.05
C HIS A 3 18.44 31.42 75.17
N ILE A 4 17.73 30.35 74.77
CA ILE A 4 18.19 29.35 73.81
C ILE A 4 17.68 29.78 72.42
N PHE A 5 18.62 30.11 71.55
CA PHE A 5 18.29 30.34 70.12
C PHE A 5 18.33 28.98 69.37
N VAL A 6 17.18 28.60 68.82
CA VAL A 6 17.10 27.42 67.93
C VAL A 6 17.29 27.90 66.49
N PHE A 7 18.38 27.46 65.87
CA PHE A 7 18.63 27.67 64.42
C PHE A 7 17.96 26.55 63.66
N VAL A 8 16.89 26.88 62.88
CA VAL A 8 16.26 25.94 61.94
C VAL A 8 17.01 26.02 60.61
N LEU A 9 17.76 24.98 60.27
CA LEU A 9 18.40 24.80 58.95
C LEU A 9 17.32 24.31 57.96
N LEU A 10 16.87 25.21 57.06
CA LEU A 10 16.08 24.85 55.91
C LEU A 10 16.98 24.24 54.84
N VAL A 11 16.99 22.91 54.73
CA VAL A 11 17.60 22.19 53.63
C VAL A 11 16.66 22.24 52.45
N GLY A 12 16.93 23.16 51.52
CA GLY A 12 16.23 23.25 50.24
C GLY A 12 16.57 22.02 49.36
N TRP A 13 15.61 21.13 49.16
CA TRP A 13 15.68 20.09 48.15
C TRP A 13 15.48 20.71 46.76
N HIS A 14 16.57 20.92 46.05
CA HIS A 14 16.52 21.19 44.62
C HIS A 14 16.27 19.86 43.88
N LEU A 15 15.00 19.55 43.59
CA LEU A 15 14.67 18.55 42.60
C LEU A 15 15.08 19.11 41.22
N PRO A 16 15.94 18.40 40.47
CA PRO A 16 16.22 18.80 39.11
C PRO A 16 14.91 18.70 38.30
N LEU A 17 14.37 19.82 37.82
CA LEU A 17 13.37 19.81 36.78
C LEU A 17 14.00 19.15 35.54
N ALA A 18 13.67 17.91 35.30
CA ALA A 18 13.93 17.28 34.03
C ALA A 18 13.11 18.06 32.99
N LEU A 19 13.77 18.93 32.25
CA LEU A 19 13.19 19.64 31.10
C LEU A 19 12.77 18.57 30.11
N ALA A 20 11.49 18.26 30.08
CA ALA A 20 10.91 17.43 29.02
C ALA A 20 11.26 18.07 27.67
N GLN A 21 12.03 17.39 26.85
CA GLN A 21 12.40 17.89 25.53
C GLN A 21 11.13 18.07 24.71
N SER A 22 11.02 19.21 24.03
CA SER A 22 9.86 19.44 23.16
C SER A 22 9.85 18.38 22.03
N PRO A 23 8.67 17.95 21.56
CA PRO A 23 8.56 17.01 20.43
C PRO A 23 9.36 17.46 19.20
N GLN A 24 9.46 18.77 18.96
CA GLN A 24 10.25 19.34 17.87
C GLN A 24 11.77 19.12 18.09
N SER A 25 12.26 19.20 19.32
CA SER A 25 13.67 18.94 19.64
C SER A 25 14.04 17.48 19.42
N GLU A 26 13.16 16.56 19.77
CA GLU A 26 13.35 15.13 19.52
C GLU A 26 13.34 14.82 18.02
N TRP A 27 12.39 15.38 17.28
CA TRP A 27 12.33 15.27 15.83
C TRP A 27 13.60 15.74 15.14
N ASN A 28 14.11 16.91 15.51
CA ASN A 28 15.33 17.46 14.92
C ASN A 28 16.55 16.54 15.19
N LYS A 29 16.64 15.92 16.37
CA LYS A 29 17.71 14.95 16.67
C LYS A 29 17.62 13.71 15.78
N ILE A 30 16.41 13.21 15.53
CA ILE A 30 16.18 12.07 14.62
C ILE A 30 16.63 12.42 13.20
N VAL A 31 16.24 13.58 12.70
CA VAL A 31 16.64 14.02 11.34
C VAL A 31 18.16 14.14 11.25
N GLU A 32 18.81 14.78 12.21
CA GLU A 32 20.29 14.92 12.22
C GLU A 32 21.02 13.56 12.39
N ALA A 33 20.45 12.63 13.13
CA ALA A 33 20.99 11.27 13.23
C ALA A 33 20.78 10.51 11.90
N GLY A 34 19.62 10.66 11.25
CA GLY A 34 19.35 10.09 9.93
C GLY A 34 20.28 10.62 8.83
N LYS A 35 20.63 11.90 8.87
CA LYS A 35 21.66 12.48 7.97
C LYS A 35 23.02 11.81 8.14
N LYS A 36 23.39 11.43 9.36
CA LYS A 36 24.64 10.70 9.64
C LYS A 36 24.57 9.25 9.14
N GLU A 37 23.39 8.63 9.16
CA GLU A 37 23.15 7.32 8.55
C GLU A 37 23.21 7.39 7.02
N GLY A 38 22.94 8.56 6.44
CA GLY A 38 23.12 8.91 5.03
C GLY A 38 22.00 8.48 4.11
N LYS A 39 21.30 7.38 4.42
CA LYS A 39 20.24 6.85 3.55
C LYS A 39 19.15 6.09 4.30
N VAL A 40 18.05 5.83 3.60
CA VAL A 40 17.03 4.84 3.96
C VAL A 40 16.74 3.95 2.74
N VAL A 41 16.68 2.64 2.93
CA VAL A 41 16.41 1.68 1.84
C VAL A 41 14.99 1.16 1.96
N VAL A 42 14.15 1.49 0.98
CA VAL A 42 12.73 1.16 0.98
C VAL A 42 12.38 0.31 -0.24
N SER A 43 11.85 -0.89 -0.03
CA SER A 43 11.26 -1.63 -1.13
C SER A 43 9.86 -1.09 -1.44
N VAL A 44 9.57 -0.89 -2.73
CA VAL A 44 8.34 -0.24 -3.21
C VAL A 44 7.73 -0.97 -4.41
N PRO A 45 6.44 -0.74 -4.71
CA PRO A 45 5.83 -1.23 -5.95
C PRO A 45 6.56 -0.75 -7.20
N SER A 46 6.42 -1.50 -8.30
CA SER A 46 7.08 -1.20 -9.59
C SER A 46 6.50 0.06 -10.27
N SER A 47 6.74 1.22 -9.69
CA SER A 47 6.36 2.52 -10.25
C SER A 47 7.59 3.44 -10.38
N GLY A 48 7.96 3.75 -11.62
CA GLY A 48 9.07 4.67 -11.88
C GLY A 48 8.76 6.11 -11.44
N GLU A 49 7.50 6.52 -11.52
CA GLU A 49 7.05 7.84 -11.05
C GLU A 49 7.16 7.97 -9.53
N LEU A 50 6.70 6.95 -8.79
CA LEU A 50 6.81 6.91 -7.34
C LEU A 50 8.27 7.02 -6.90
N ARG A 51 9.12 6.18 -7.50
CA ARG A 51 10.55 6.17 -7.22
C ARG A 51 11.16 7.56 -7.42
N LYS A 52 11.01 8.12 -8.61
CA LYS A 52 11.59 9.41 -8.97
C LYS A 52 11.17 10.54 -8.03
N GLU A 53 9.87 10.65 -7.75
CA GLU A 53 9.36 11.77 -6.95
C GLU A 53 9.69 11.62 -5.46
N VAL A 54 9.62 10.41 -4.90
CA VAL A 54 9.95 10.16 -3.50
C VAL A 54 11.45 10.39 -3.25
N GLU A 55 12.33 9.80 -4.06
CA GLU A 55 13.79 9.98 -3.96
C GLU A 55 14.11 11.47 -3.99
N ARG A 56 13.65 12.19 -5.01
CA ARG A 56 13.92 13.62 -5.20
C ARG A 56 13.44 14.48 -4.04
N VAL A 57 12.17 14.34 -3.62
CA VAL A 57 11.57 15.24 -2.61
C VAL A 57 12.09 14.95 -1.22
N PHE A 58 12.28 13.68 -0.88
CA PHE A 58 12.81 13.31 0.44
C PHE A 58 14.25 13.79 0.61
N GLU A 59 15.11 13.56 -0.37
CA GLU A 59 16.50 14.04 -0.35
C GLU A 59 16.58 15.56 -0.27
N GLN A 60 15.81 16.28 -1.09
CA GLN A 60 15.77 17.75 -1.05
C GLN A 60 15.33 18.29 0.32
N ARG A 61 14.40 17.60 0.98
CA ARG A 61 13.86 18.06 2.26
C ARG A 61 14.77 17.76 3.45
N PHE A 62 15.40 16.59 3.47
CA PHE A 62 16.11 16.10 4.64
C PHE A 62 17.62 15.95 4.44
N GLY A 63 18.13 15.97 3.23
CA GLY A 63 19.53 15.65 2.94
C GLY A 63 19.89 14.20 3.28
N ILE A 64 18.91 13.30 3.18
CA ILE A 64 19.04 11.86 3.40
C ILE A 64 18.64 11.19 2.08
N ASP A 65 19.47 10.30 1.56
CA ASP A 65 19.14 9.55 0.35
C ASP A 65 17.99 8.55 0.63
N ALA A 66 16.98 8.54 -0.22
CA ALA A 66 15.93 7.52 -0.20
C ALA A 66 16.19 6.53 -1.34
N GLU A 67 16.84 5.42 -1.05
CA GLU A 67 17.11 4.35 -2.03
C GLU A 67 15.85 3.48 -2.19
N LEU A 68 15.05 3.74 -3.24
CA LEU A 68 13.82 2.99 -3.52
C LEU A 68 14.10 1.79 -4.44
N ILE A 69 13.94 0.59 -3.90
CA ILE A 69 14.08 -0.68 -4.63
C ILE A 69 12.70 -1.09 -5.15
N ALA A 70 12.44 -0.74 -6.41
CA ALA A 70 11.17 -1.02 -7.07
C ALA A 70 11.10 -2.47 -7.58
N GLY A 71 10.01 -3.17 -7.28
CA GLY A 71 9.84 -4.54 -7.74
C GLY A 71 8.50 -5.17 -7.37
N ARG A 72 8.31 -6.42 -7.80
CA ARG A 72 7.14 -7.21 -7.39
C ARG A 72 7.27 -7.58 -5.90
N ALA A 73 6.22 -7.32 -5.13
CA ALA A 73 6.22 -7.54 -3.69
C ALA A 73 6.66 -8.97 -3.31
N ALA A 74 6.13 -10.02 -3.95
CA ALA A 74 6.52 -11.40 -3.66
C ALA A 74 8.01 -11.68 -3.88
N SER A 75 8.63 -11.10 -4.92
CA SER A 75 10.07 -11.28 -5.20
C SER A 75 10.93 -10.56 -4.17
N ILE A 76 10.56 -9.33 -3.81
CA ILE A 76 11.29 -8.53 -2.82
C ILE A 76 11.14 -9.14 -1.42
N VAL A 77 9.93 -9.57 -1.04
CA VAL A 77 9.69 -10.24 0.24
C VAL A 77 10.52 -11.51 0.34
N GLY A 78 10.59 -12.34 -0.71
CA GLY A 78 11.46 -13.51 -0.74
C GLY A 78 12.95 -13.16 -0.55
N LYS A 79 13.41 -12.05 -1.15
CA LYS A 79 14.77 -11.55 -0.93
C LYS A 79 14.99 -11.12 0.52
N ILE A 80 14.07 -10.35 1.10
CA ILE A 80 14.15 -9.91 2.51
C ILE A 80 14.19 -11.13 3.46
N GLN A 81 13.35 -12.15 3.22
CA GLN A 81 13.35 -13.39 4.00
C GLN A 81 14.70 -14.10 3.94
N GLN A 82 15.28 -14.23 2.75
CA GLN A 82 16.57 -14.88 2.53
C GLN A 82 17.71 -14.12 3.20
N GLU A 83 17.74 -12.81 3.06
CA GLU A 83 18.72 -11.94 3.72
C GLU A 83 18.57 -12.01 5.25
N PHE A 84 17.34 -11.97 5.75
CA PHE A 84 17.07 -12.08 7.19
C PHE A 84 17.60 -13.40 7.78
N LYS A 85 17.34 -14.53 7.09
CA LYS A 85 17.82 -15.87 7.51
C LYS A 85 19.35 -15.97 7.50
N SER A 86 20.02 -15.25 6.61
CA SER A 86 21.50 -15.21 6.53
C SER A 86 22.14 -14.14 7.41
N GLY A 87 21.36 -13.43 8.25
CA GLY A 87 21.87 -12.38 9.12
C GLY A 87 22.14 -11.03 8.44
N VAL A 88 21.84 -10.92 7.13
CA VAL A 88 22.01 -9.68 6.37
C VAL A 88 20.78 -8.78 6.50
N ARG A 89 21.01 -7.47 6.51
CA ARG A 89 19.97 -6.43 6.60
C ARG A 89 20.27 -5.35 5.58
N ASN A 90 19.60 -5.39 4.42
CA ASN A 90 19.74 -4.38 3.38
C ASN A 90 18.52 -3.48 3.25
N PHE A 91 17.39 -3.84 3.84
CA PHE A 91 16.17 -3.05 3.79
C PHE A 91 15.81 -2.51 5.16
N ASP A 92 15.39 -1.26 5.19
CA ASP A 92 14.83 -0.60 6.37
C ASP A 92 13.30 -0.78 6.43
N LEU A 93 12.64 -0.57 5.29
CA LEU A 93 11.18 -0.59 5.16
C LEU A 93 10.74 -1.45 3.96
N HIS A 94 9.55 -2.00 4.08
CA HIS A 94 8.81 -2.53 2.93
C HIS A 94 7.49 -1.81 2.78
N MET A 95 7.22 -1.33 1.55
CA MET A 95 5.96 -0.73 1.12
C MET A 95 5.34 -1.62 0.05
N GLY A 96 4.09 -2.06 0.26
CA GLY A 96 3.47 -2.96 -0.70
C GLY A 96 2.05 -3.37 -0.34
N GLY A 97 1.57 -4.44 -0.97
CA GLY A 97 0.29 -5.07 -0.68
C GLY A 97 0.34 -5.92 0.60
N SER A 98 -0.77 -6.01 1.31
CA SER A 98 -0.86 -6.68 2.60
C SER A 98 -0.53 -8.17 2.57
N GLU A 99 -0.95 -8.88 1.51
CA GLU A 99 -0.84 -10.35 1.43
C GLU A 99 0.61 -10.83 1.58
N SER A 100 1.55 -10.27 0.82
CA SER A 100 2.96 -10.64 0.91
C SER A 100 3.62 -10.21 2.23
N MET A 101 3.14 -9.13 2.86
CA MET A 101 3.60 -8.72 4.19
C MET A 101 3.13 -9.69 5.26
N VAL A 102 1.86 -10.08 5.22
CA VAL A 102 1.26 -11.01 6.20
C VAL A 102 1.88 -12.39 6.07
N THR A 103 1.85 -12.98 4.87
CA THR A 103 2.29 -14.37 4.66
C THR A 103 3.81 -14.53 4.63
N GLY A 104 4.55 -13.48 4.25
CA GLY A 104 6.00 -13.56 4.09
C GLY A 104 6.80 -12.89 5.20
N LEU A 105 6.36 -11.76 5.74
CA LEU A 105 7.17 -11.00 6.72
C LEU A 105 6.64 -11.15 8.15
N LEU A 106 5.33 -10.98 8.35
CA LEU A 106 4.72 -11.06 9.66
C LEU A 106 4.81 -12.48 10.24
N SER A 107 4.40 -13.49 9.45
CA SER A 107 4.42 -14.91 9.86
C SER A 107 5.83 -15.43 10.17
N GLU A 108 6.86 -14.86 9.57
CA GLU A 108 8.26 -15.22 9.82
C GLU A 108 8.92 -14.40 10.96
N GLY A 109 8.18 -13.48 11.60
CA GLY A 109 8.70 -12.65 12.70
C GLY A 109 9.79 -11.64 12.30
N ILE A 110 9.75 -11.19 11.03
CA ILE A 110 10.75 -10.30 10.41
C ILE A 110 10.46 -8.82 10.66
N LEU A 111 9.32 -8.48 11.28
CA LEU A 111 8.87 -7.12 11.44
C LEU A 111 9.18 -6.55 12.83
N GLU A 112 9.42 -5.23 12.88
CA GLU A 112 9.45 -4.45 14.11
C GLU A 112 8.14 -3.69 14.33
N PRO A 113 7.82 -3.33 15.61
CA PRO A 113 6.68 -2.48 15.90
C PRO A 113 6.77 -1.14 15.18
N PHE A 114 5.75 -0.84 14.39
CA PHE A 114 5.70 0.35 13.53
C PHE A 114 5.36 1.63 14.30
N GLU A 115 4.50 1.54 15.32
CA GLU A 115 3.93 2.69 16.04
C GLU A 115 5.00 3.59 16.65
N SER A 116 6.10 3.01 17.18
CA SER A 116 7.22 3.76 17.77
C SER A 116 7.94 4.68 16.78
N SER A 117 7.76 4.46 15.49
CA SER A 117 8.33 5.28 14.42
C SER A 117 7.44 6.43 13.97
N MET A 118 6.17 6.46 14.41
CA MET A 118 5.26 7.60 14.20
C MET A 118 5.54 8.63 15.31
N MET A 119 6.21 9.72 14.99
CA MET A 119 6.72 10.66 16.01
C MET A 119 6.01 12.01 16.00
N ILE A 120 5.82 12.59 14.82
CA ILE A 120 5.25 13.94 14.73
C ILE A 120 3.73 13.93 15.00
N PRO A 121 3.21 14.98 15.69
CA PRO A 121 1.79 15.07 16.03
C PRO A 121 0.86 14.92 14.82
N GLU A 122 1.25 15.46 13.68
CA GLU A 122 0.52 15.38 12.42
C GLU A 122 0.24 13.93 11.97
N VAL A 123 1.22 13.04 12.18
CA VAL A 123 1.12 11.62 11.81
C VAL A 123 0.44 10.80 12.91
N LYS A 124 0.77 11.09 14.17
CA LYS A 124 0.25 10.37 15.34
C LYS A 124 -1.23 10.62 15.61
N ASN A 125 -1.75 11.80 15.22
CA ASN A 125 -3.13 12.14 15.53
C ASN A 125 -4.10 11.34 14.65
N PRO A 126 -4.89 10.41 15.23
CA PRO A 126 -5.83 9.61 14.46
C PRO A 126 -6.93 10.44 13.79
N SER A 127 -7.21 11.67 14.29
CA SER A 127 -8.20 12.57 13.67
C SER A 127 -7.78 13.12 12.29
N ASN A 128 -6.52 12.99 11.90
CA ASN A 128 -6.05 13.36 10.57
C ASN A 128 -6.27 12.23 9.53
N TRP A 129 -6.77 11.08 9.98
CA TRP A 129 -6.96 9.89 9.17
C TRP A 129 -8.41 9.46 9.14
N TRP A 130 -8.95 9.25 7.97
CA TRP A 130 -10.26 8.61 7.85
C TRP A 130 -10.26 7.22 8.49
N GLY A 131 -11.19 6.98 9.42
CA GLY A 131 -11.25 5.76 10.20
C GLY A 131 -10.17 5.62 11.28
N GLY A 132 -9.44 6.71 11.61
CA GLY A 132 -8.33 6.67 12.57
C GLY A 132 -7.14 5.87 12.06
N HIS A 133 -6.37 5.25 12.96
CA HIS A 133 -5.27 4.35 12.57
C HIS A 133 -5.81 2.96 12.21
N ILE A 134 -5.57 2.54 10.96
CA ILE A 134 -5.96 1.20 10.48
C ILE A 134 -4.69 0.36 10.32
N TRP A 135 -4.75 -0.84 10.88
CA TRP A 135 -3.70 -1.84 10.85
C TRP A 135 -4.17 -3.07 10.09
N ILE A 136 -3.25 -3.70 9.39
CA ILE A 136 -3.52 -4.94 8.65
C ILE A 136 -3.45 -6.14 9.59
N ASP A 137 -2.44 -6.15 10.47
CA ASP A 137 -2.19 -7.23 11.42
C ASP A 137 -3.15 -7.17 12.61
N ASN A 138 -3.55 -8.34 13.11
CA ASN A 138 -4.47 -8.49 14.26
C ASN A 138 -3.91 -7.87 15.56
N ALA A 139 -2.58 -7.87 15.70
CA ALA A 139 -1.91 -7.22 16.82
C ALA A 139 -1.95 -5.69 16.76
N LYS A 140 -2.36 -5.11 15.63
CA LYS A 140 -2.42 -3.65 15.38
C LYS A 140 -1.09 -2.95 15.66
N ARG A 141 0.00 -3.52 15.15
CA ARG A 141 1.33 -3.14 15.59
C ARG A 141 2.40 -3.06 14.49
N TYR A 142 2.27 -3.88 13.44
CA TYR A 142 3.39 -4.14 12.52
C TYR A 142 3.17 -3.61 11.11
N ILE A 143 1.94 -3.65 10.60
CA ILE A 143 1.63 -3.29 9.21
C ILE A 143 0.60 -2.18 9.20
N TYR A 144 1.05 -0.96 8.90
CA TYR A 144 0.20 0.23 8.86
C TYR A 144 -0.43 0.41 7.48
N SER A 145 -1.74 0.67 7.44
CA SER A 145 -2.47 0.96 6.20
C SER A 145 -2.69 2.45 6.03
N SER A 146 -2.14 3.05 4.99
CA SER A 146 -2.32 4.48 4.69
C SER A 146 -3.32 4.78 3.59
N GLN A 147 -3.78 3.77 2.84
CA GLN A 147 -4.77 3.90 1.77
C GLN A 147 -6.04 3.12 2.08
N ALA A 148 -7.15 3.61 1.52
CA ALA A 148 -8.42 2.91 1.39
C ALA A 148 -9.23 3.55 0.27
N TYR A 149 -9.67 2.76 -0.72
CA TYR A 149 -10.38 3.29 -1.88
C TYR A 149 -11.19 2.21 -2.60
N GLN A 150 -12.21 2.65 -3.31
CA GLN A 150 -12.86 1.86 -4.34
C GLN A 150 -12.08 2.01 -5.65
N THR A 151 -11.95 0.96 -6.42
CA THR A 151 -11.21 1.01 -7.69
C THR A 151 -11.86 0.18 -8.76
N GLU A 152 -11.74 0.67 -9.99
CA GLU A 152 -11.98 -0.09 -11.19
C GLU A 152 -10.88 -1.13 -11.35
N ASN A 153 -11.27 -2.37 -11.55
CA ASN A 153 -10.31 -3.46 -11.73
C ASN A 153 -10.23 -3.98 -13.15
N ILE A 154 -11.01 -3.38 -14.05
CA ILE A 154 -11.05 -3.71 -15.47
C ILE A 154 -10.61 -2.48 -16.24
N TRP A 155 -9.57 -2.66 -17.03
CA TRP A 155 -9.10 -1.66 -17.98
C TRP A 155 -9.33 -2.14 -19.39
N CYS A 156 -9.61 -1.23 -20.31
CA CYS A 156 -9.88 -1.56 -21.71
C CYS A 156 -9.02 -0.74 -22.68
N ASN A 157 -8.84 -1.31 -23.87
CA ASN A 157 -8.44 -0.56 -25.04
C ASN A 157 -9.69 0.07 -25.68
N THR A 158 -9.76 1.39 -25.75
CA THR A 158 -10.97 2.11 -26.22
C THR A 158 -11.21 2.01 -27.72
N ASP A 159 -10.24 1.53 -28.51
CA ASP A 159 -10.43 1.23 -29.92
C ASP A 159 -11.18 -0.11 -30.12
N ALA A 160 -11.08 -1.01 -29.11
CA ALA A 160 -11.70 -2.34 -29.14
C ALA A 160 -12.99 -2.45 -28.31
N VAL A 161 -13.15 -1.60 -27.29
CA VAL A 161 -14.23 -1.69 -26.30
C VAL A 161 -14.90 -0.34 -26.08
N LYS A 162 -16.22 -0.29 -26.19
CA LYS A 162 -16.99 0.89 -25.78
C LYS A 162 -17.14 0.89 -24.26
N LEU A 163 -16.95 2.04 -23.60
CA LEU A 163 -16.96 2.16 -22.14
C LEU A 163 -18.28 1.70 -21.48
N ASN A 164 -19.39 1.73 -22.20
CA ASN A 164 -20.70 1.27 -21.71
C ASN A 164 -21.02 -0.20 -22.06
N GLU A 165 -20.08 -0.94 -22.65
CA GLU A 165 -20.29 -2.31 -23.11
C GLU A 165 -20.16 -3.35 -21.98
N ILE A 166 -19.34 -3.07 -20.98
CA ILE A 166 -19.17 -3.89 -19.78
C ILE A 166 -19.85 -3.15 -18.62
N ARG A 167 -20.93 -3.73 -18.09
CA ARG A 167 -21.73 -3.14 -16.98
C ARG A 167 -21.72 -4.00 -15.73
N SER A 168 -21.28 -5.25 -15.87
CA SER A 168 -21.14 -6.21 -14.78
C SER A 168 -19.99 -7.14 -15.06
N PHE A 169 -19.47 -7.80 -14.03
CA PHE A 169 -18.47 -8.85 -14.23
C PHE A 169 -18.98 -10.02 -15.06
N ASN A 170 -20.31 -10.24 -15.14
CA ASN A 170 -20.88 -11.26 -16.00
C ASN A 170 -20.66 -10.97 -17.51
N ASP A 171 -20.52 -9.72 -17.89
CA ASP A 171 -20.28 -9.34 -19.30
C ASP A 171 -18.90 -9.80 -19.79
N LEU A 172 -17.95 -10.07 -18.88
CA LEU A 172 -16.66 -10.70 -19.20
C LEU A 172 -16.81 -12.12 -19.73
N LEU A 173 -17.95 -12.78 -19.47
CA LEU A 173 -18.24 -14.12 -19.92
C LEU A 173 -18.80 -14.17 -21.34
N SER A 174 -19.00 -13.04 -21.99
CA SER A 174 -19.47 -12.99 -23.38
C SER A 174 -18.48 -13.68 -24.32
N PRO A 175 -18.96 -14.49 -25.29
CA PRO A 175 -18.12 -15.12 -26.32
C PRO A 175 -17.25 -14.14 -27.11
N LYS A 176 -17.65 -12.86 -27.17
CA LYS A 176 -16.88 -11.78 -27.81
C LYS A 176 -15.47 -11.63 -27.23
N TRP A 177 -15.30 -11.96 -25.94
CA TRP A 177 -14.06 -11.75 -25.20
C TRP A 177 -13.13 -12.97 -25.12
N ILE A 178 -13.50 -14.09 -25.71
CA ILE A 178 -12.66 -15.31 -25.74
C ILE A 178 -11.29 -14.98 -26.34
N GLY A 179 -10.22 -15.23 -25.55
CA GLY A 179 -8.83 -14.95 -25.93
C GLY A 179 -8.45 -13.48 -25.93
N LYS A 180 -9.33 -12.55 -25.48
CA LYS A 180 -9.11 -11.09 -25.50
C LYS A 180 -9.00 -10.46 -24.12
N ILE A 181 -9.05 -11.25 -23.06
CA ILE A 181 -8.91 -10.80 -21.67
C ILE A 181 -7.50 -11.12 -21.17
N GLY A 182 -6.76 -10.11 -20.73
CA GLY A 182 -5.58 -10.27 -19.92
C GLY A 182 -5.92 -10.35 -18.43
N TYR A 183 -5.23 -11.17 -17.68
CA TYR A 183 -5.43 -11.29 -16.25
C TYR A 183 -4.09 -11.35 -15.51
N LEU A 184 -3.93 -10.53 -14.47
CA LEU A 184 -2.75 -10.63 -13.61
C LEU A 184 -2.82 -11.94 -12.81
N ASP A 185 -1.79 -12.76 -12.90
CA ASP A 185 -1.78 -14.13 -12.36
C ASP A 185 -2.29 -14.20 -10.90
N PRO A 186 -3.46 -14.81 -10.66
CA PRO A 186 -4.07 -14.86 -9.34
C PRO A 186 -3.48 -15.93 -8.41
N ARG A 187 -2.53 -16.73 -8.90
CA ARG A 187 -1.86 -17.80 -8.13
C ARG A 187 -0.78 -17.28 -7.19
N THR A 188 -0.41 -16.00 -7.32
CA THR A 188 0.64 -15.36 -6.51
C THR A 188 0.12 -14.09 -5.84
N PRO A 189 0.62 -13.73 -4.63
CA PRO A 189 0.23 -12.52 -3.93
C PRO A 189 0.28 -11.27 -4.80
N GLY A 190 -0.80 -10.48 -4.80
CA GLY A 190 -0.92 -9.24 -5.56
C GLY A 190 -2.34 -8.83 -5.88
N SER A 191 -2.49 -7.82 -6.75
CA SER A 191 -3.82 -7.32 -7.15
C SER A 191 -4.61 -8.34 -7.98
N GLY A 192 -3.94 -9.24 -8.70
CA GLY A 192 -4.58 -10.36 -9.40
C GLY A 192 -5.33 -11.29 -8.44
N THR A 193 -4.66 -11.74 -7.36
CA THR A 193 -5.28 -12.56 -6.30
C THR A 193 -6.38 -11.78 -5.58
N SER A 194 -6.17 -10.50 -5.36
CA SER A 194 -7.12 -9.65 -4.65
C SER A 194 -8.45 -9.56 -5.38
N ILE A 195 -8.46 -9.27 -6.70
CA ILE A 195 -9.69 -9.23 -7.49
C ILE A 195 -10.27 -10.63 -7.73
N TRP A 196 -9.42 -11.66 -7.87
CA TRP A 196 -9.87 -13.05 -7.99
C TRP A 196 -10.64 -13.51 -6.75
N SER A 197 -10.13 -13.22 -5.56
CA SER A 197 -10.79 -13.54 -4.29
C SER A 197 -12.11 -12.77 -4.13
N PHE A 198 -12.16 -11.51 -4.55
CA PHE A 198 -13.39 -10.73 -4.57
C PHE A 198 -14.44 -11.35 -5.51
N LEU A 199 -14.04 -11.72 -6.73
CA LEU A 199 -14.94 -12.38 -7.68
C LEU A 199 -15.42 -13.74 -7.17
N TRP A 200 -14.56 -14.49 -6.50
CA TRP A 200 -14.95 -15.74 -5.87
C TRP A 200 -16.01 -15.54 -4.79
N GLN A 201 -15.81 -14.58 -3.89
CA GLN A 201 -16.80 -14.26 -2.86
C GLN A 201 -18.13 -13.74 -3.46
N LEU A 202 -18.05 -12.91 -4.49
CA LEU A 202 -19.22 -12.27 -5.09
C LEU A 202 -20.03 -13.21 -6.00
N LYS A 203 -19.35 -14.03 -6.81
CA LYS A 203 -19.95 -14.81 -7.91
C LYS A 203 -19.81 -16.33 -7.75
N GLY A 204 -18.97 -16.78 -6.82
CA GLY A 204 -18.69 -18.19 -6.56
C GLY A 204 -17.76 -18.86 -7.58
N GLU A 205 -17.43 -20.13 -7.31
CA GLU A 205 -16.50 -20.92 -8.12
C GLU A 205 -16.98 -21.19 -9.53
N ALA A 206 -18.30 -21.38 -9.72
CA ALA A 206 -18.89 -21.60 -11.04
C ALA A 206 -18.63 -20.44 -12.01
N TYR A 207 -18.65 -19.21 -11.51
CA TYR A 207 -18.28 -18.03 -12.30
C TYR A 207 -16.80 -18.07 -12.69
N LEU A 208 -15.91 -18.36 -11.77
CA LEU A 208 -14.47 -18.42 -12.04
C LEU A 208 -14.13 -19.49 -13.09
N LYS A 209 -14.78 -20.67 -13.03
CA LYS A 209 -14.65 -21.71 -14.08
C LYS A 209 -15.05 -21.18 -15.46
N LYS A 210 -16.15 -20.43 -15.56
CA LYS A 210 -16.57 -19.80 -16.82
C LYS A 210 -15.58 -18.72 -17.26
N LEU A 211 -15.02 -17.95 -16.32
CA LEU A 211 -14.02 -16.94 -16.63
C LEU A 211 -12.72 -17.56 -17.18
N VAL A 212 -12.27 -18.67 -16.61
CA VAL A 212 -11.13 -19.45 -17.14
C VAL A 212 -11.42 -19.95 -18.56
N SER A 213 -12.65 -20.37 -18.86
CA SER A 213 -13.06 -20.81 -20.20
C SER A 213 -12.98 -19.69 -21.26
N GLN A 214 -12.84 -18.42 -20.86
CA GLN A 214 -12.56 -17.30 -21.79
C GLN A 214 -11.13 -17.34 -22.37
N LYS A 215 -10.30 -18.34 -22.04
CA LYS A 215 -8.91 -18.49 -22.54
C LYS A 215 -8.10 -17.23 -22.32
N MET A 216 -8.10 -16.72 -21.07
CA MET A 216 -7.43 -15.49 -20.69
C MET A 216 -5.92 -15.56 -20.91
N PHE A 217 -5.32 -14.44 -21.32
CA PHE A 217 -3.89 -14.26 -21.32
C PHE A 217 -3.41 -13.93 -19.89
N ILE A 218 -2.88 -14.91 -19.19
CA ILE A 218 -2.44 -14.78 -17.80
C ILE A 218 -0.94 -14.45 -17.78
N SER A 219 -0.57 -13.42 -17.02
CA SER A 219 0.83 -13.03 -16.85
C SER A 219 1.09 -12.56 -15.42
N ARG A 220 2.29 -12.84 -14.91
CA ARG A 220 2.84 -12.25 -13.68
C ARG A 220 3.46 -10.87 -13.91
N ASP A 221 3.69 -10.51 -15.15
CA ASP A 221 4.29 -9.24 -15.54
C ASP A 221 3.21 -8.22 -15.90
N GLN A 222 3.04 -7.23 -15.02
CA GLN A 222 2.08 -6.14 -15.18
C GLN A 222 2.38 -5.31 -16.44
N ARG A 223 3.68 -5.12 -16.76
CA ARG A 223 4.08 -4.33 -17.91
C ARG A 223 3.67 -5.03 -19.22
N VAL A 224 3.87 -6.34 -19.31
CA VAL A 224 3.46 -7.14 -20.47
C VAL A 224 1.96 -7.06 -20.70
N LEU A 225 1.17 -7.15 -19.62
CA LEU A 225 -0.29 -7.01 -19.69
C LEU A 225 -0.71 -5.61 -20.15
N ALA A 226 -0.15 -4.57 -19.53
CA ALA A 226 -0.47 -3.19 -19.87
C ALA A 226 -0.06 -2.84 -21.33
N GLU A 227 1.09 -3.31 -21.75
CA GLU A 227 1.58 -3.13 -23.14
C GLU A 227 0.70 -3.85 -24.17
N ASN A 228 0.28 -5.09 -23.88
CA ASN A 228 -0.62 -5.84 -24.77
C ASN A 228 -2.00 -5.16 -24.88
N LEU A 229 -2.49 -4.59 -23.78
CA LEU A 229 -3.72 -3.79 -23.82
C LEU A 229 -3.54 -2.53 -24.66
N ALA A 230 -2.49 -1.75 -24.40
CA ALA A 230 -2.21 -0.50 -25.08
C ALA A 230 -2.02 -0.69 -26.61
N LYS A 231 -1.45 -1.83 -27.01
CA LYS A 231 -1.26 -2.20 -28.44
C LYS A 231 -2.48 -2.90 -29.06
N GLY A 232 -3.57 -3.07 -28.33
CA GLY A 232 -4.78 -3.73 -28.83
C GLY A 232 -4.67 -5.25 -29.08
N LYS A 233 -3.62 -5.91 -28.59
CA LYS A 233 -3.45 -7.38 -28.68
C LYS A 233 -4.48 -8.11 -27.81
N ILE A 234 -4.86 -7.50 -26.69
CA ILE A 234 -5.98 -7.87 -25.83
C ILE A 234 -6.90 -6.67 -25.68
N ALA A 235 -8.19 -6.91 -25.47
CA ALA A 235 -9.20 -5.85 -25.38
C ALA A 235 -9.42 -5.36 -23.95
N LEU A 236 -9.27 -6.27 -22.98
CA LEU A 236 -9.54 -6.06 -21.57
C LEU A 236 -8.38 -6.58 -20.72
N VAL A 237 -8.13 -5.93 -19.57
CA VAL A 237 -7.21 -6.43 -18.55
C VAL A 237 -7.90 -6.34 -17.18
N VAL A 238 -7.80 -7.42 -16.40
CA VAL A 238 -8.28 -7.51 -15.03
C VAL A 238 -7.12 -7.65 -14.06
N GLY A 239 -7.19 -6.95 -12.93
CA GLY A 239 -6.21 -7.05 -11.85
C GLY A 239 -5.03 -6.09 -11.92
N LEU A 240 -4.99 -5.18 -12.90
CA LEU A 240 -4.03 -4.07 -12.92
C LEU A 240 -4.67 -2.78 -12.41
N THR A 241 -3.82 -1.85 -11.96
CA THR A 241 -4.23 -0.56 -11.44
C THR A 241 -3.56 0.58 -12.22
N TYR A 242 -4.00 1.81 -11.99
CA TYR A 242 -3.60 3.04 -12.69
C TYR A 242 -2.11 3.14 -12.99
N TYR A 243 -1.23 2.95 -12.01
CA TYR A 243 0.21 3.13 -12.21
C TYR A 243 0.84 2.22 -13.28
N SER A 244 0.22 1.06 -13.54
CA SER A 244 0.65 0.16 -14.60
C SER A 244 0.39 0.75 -15.99
N PHE A 245 -0.62 1.61 -16.10
CA PHE A 245 -1.04 2.24 -17.36
C PHE A 245 -0.51 3.67 -17.51
N LEU A 246 0.00 4.29 -16.47
CA LEU A 246 0.44 5.69 -16.49
C LEU A 246 1.38 6.04 -17.64
N PRO A 247 2.40 5.24 -18.00
CA PRO A 247 3.26 5.53 -19.14
C PRO A 247 2.48 5.56 -20.48
N PHE A 248 1.50 4.67 -20.64
CA PHE A 248 0.68 4.58 -21.85
C PHE A 248 -0.35 5.71 -21.93
N ILE A 249 -0.93 6.10 -20.78
CA ILE A 249 -1.83 7.26 -20.67
C ILE A 249 -1.07 8.54 -21.03
N LYS A 250 0.13 8.74 -20.47
CA LYS A 250 1.00 9.89 -20.78
C LYS A 250 1.41 9.94 -22.28
N ALA A 251 1.50 8.78 -22.92
CA ALA A 251 1.78 8.66 -24.34
C ALA A 251 0.54 8.79 -25.24
N GLY A 252 -0.66 9.06 -24.66
CA GLY A 252 -1.90 9.23 -25.42
C GLY A 252 -2.49 7.93 -26.01
N LEU A 253 -2.07 6.77 -25.50
CA LEU A 253 -2.57 5.49 -26.01
C LEU A 253 -4.01 5.20 -25.50
N PRO A 254 -4.79 4.39 -26.23
CA PRO A 254 -6.22 4.21 -26.01
C PRO A 254 -6.53 3.26 -24.83
N VAL A 255 -6.03 3.59 -23.64
CA VAL A 255 -6.25 2.81 -22.41
C VAL A 255 -7.08 3.61 -21.41
N LYS A 256 -8.18 3.02 -20.94
CA LYS A 256 -9.06 3.63 -19.92
C LYS A 256 -9.56 2.59 -18.92
N PRO A 257 -9.84 2.99 -17.68
CA PRO A 257 -10.62 2.15 -16.77
C PRO A 257 -12.07 2.07 -17.26
N LEU A 258 -12.69 0.92 -17.04
CA LEU A 258 -14.13 0.77 -17.22
C LEU A 258 -14.86 1.21 -15.95
N PRO A 259 -16.02 1.85 -16.04
CA PRO A 259 -16.83 2.18 -14.87
C PRO A 259 -17.17 0.93 -14.06
N ASN A 260 -17.04 1.00 -12.73
CA ASN A 260 -17.46 -0.10 -11.85
C ASN A 260 -18.94 -0.42 -12.05
N PRO A 261 -19.29 -1.70 -12.09
CA PRO A 261 -20.67 -2.11 -12.00
C PRO A 261 -21.30 -1.57 -10.73
N ARG A 262 -22.49 -0.97 -10.81
CA ARG A 262 -23.14 -0.22 -9.72
C ARG A 262 -23.26 -1.03 -8.42
N ASP A 263 -23.44 -2.34 -8.52
CA ASP A 263 -23.73 -3.25 -7.41
C ASP A 263 -22.52 -4.13 -7.03
N GLU A 264 -21.34 -3.90 -7.61
CA GLU A 264 -20.18 -4.79 -7.51
C GLU A 264 -18.93 -3.99 -7.13
N VAL A 265 -18.98 -3.35 -5.95
CA VAL A 265 -17.92 -2.46 -5.46
C VAL A 265 -16.76 -3.26 -4.90
N TYR A 266 -15.58 -3.10 -5.49
CA TYR A 266 -14.34 -3.62 -4.95
C TYR A 266 -13.62 -2.53 -4.15
N VAL A 267 -13.25 -2.87 -2.91
CA VAL A 267 -12.54 -1.98 -1.99
C VAL A 267 -11.13 -2.51 -1.73
N SER A 268 -10.16 -1.64 -1.87
CA SER A 268 -8.75 -1.98 -1.69
C SER A 268 -8.09 -1.09 -0.64
N GLY A 269 -7.13 -1.65 0.10
CA GLY A 269 -6.15 -0.91 0.92
C GLY A 269 -4.90 -0.52 0.12
N GLY A 270 -4.84 -0.87 -1.16
CA GLY A 270 -3.76 -0.49 -2.06
C GLY A 270 -2.44 -1.23 -1.83
N SER A 271 -1.38 -0.58 -2.27
CA SER A 271 0.00 -1.03 -2.14
C SER A 271 0.87 -0.06 -1.33
N GLY A 272 0.27 0.81 -0.55
CA GLY A 272 0.94 1.74 0.35
C GLY A 272 0.89 1.30 1.81
N HIS A 273 0.68 0.02 2.09
CA HIS A 273 0.93 -0.51 3.43
C HIS A 273 2.41 -0.42 3.73
N LEU A 274 2.74 -0.07 4.97
CA LEU A 274 4.10 0.14 5.44
C LEU A 274 4.43 -0.80 6.58
N THR A 275 5.66 -1.31 6.56
CA THR A 275 6.21 -2.09 7.67
C THR A 275 7.71 -1.87 7.78
N ILE A 276 8.26 -2.00 8.99
CA ILE A 276 9.68 -1.84 9.29
C ILE A 276 10.30 -3.22 9.43
N ILE A 277 11.44 -3.41 8.77
CA ILE A 277 12.19 -4.66 8.86
C ILE A 277 12.97 -4.70 10.18
N LYS A 278 12.90 -5.81 10.88
CA LYS A 278 13.56 -6.01 12.17
C LYS A 278 15.07 -5.90 12.03
N GLY A 279 15.66 -5.00 12.81
CA GLY A 279 17.09 -4.70 12.73
C GLY A 279 17.45 -3.84 11.53
N ALA A 280 16.55 -2.94 11.11
CA ALA A 280 16.76 -1.96 10.06
C ALA A 280 18.10 -1.24 10.23
N PRO A 281 18.96 -1.19 9.19
CA PRO A 281 20.32 -0.63 9.33
C PRO A 281 20.36 0.89 9.55
N HIS A 282 19.31 1.60 9.16
CA HIS A 282 19.24 3.06 9.25
C HIS A 282 18.00 3.51 10.07
N PRO A 283 17.96 3.26 11.39
CA PRO A 283 16.75 3.42 12.21
C PRO A 283 16.25 4.87 12.31
N ASN A 284 17.14 5.87 12.28
CA ASN A 284 16.73 7.27 12.34
C ASN A 284 16.25 7.79 10.98
N ALA A 285 16.91 7.43 9.89
CA ALA A 285 16.47 7.72 8.53
C ALA A 285 15.12 7.04 8.25
N THR A 286 14.90 5.82 8.76
CA THR A 286 13.61 5.11 8.75
C THR A 286 12.51 5.91 9.42
N LYS A 287 12.75 6.43 10.62
CA LYS A 287 11.78 7.28 11.32
C LYS A 287 11.51 8.58 10.57
N ALA A 288 12.56 9.20 10.01
CA ALA A 288 12.39 10.39 9.17
C ALA A 288 11.51 10.10 7.95
N PHE A 289 11.76 8.98 7.26
CA PHE A 289 10.97 8.55 6.11
C PHE A 289 9.52 8.24 6.47
N VAL A 290 9.25 7.48 7.52
CA VAL A 290 7.90 7.13 7.99
C VAL A 290 7.07 8.38 8.23
N ASN A 291 7.61 9.36 8.99
CA ASN A 291 6.86 10.57 9.32
C ASN A 291 6.63 11.47 8.13
N TRP A 292 7.61 11.60 7.23
CA TRP A 292 7.43 12.35 6.00
C TRP A 292 6.44 11.67 5.06
N PHE A 293 6.58 10.36 4.85
CA PHE A 293 5.72 9.62 3.93
C PHE A 293 4.26 9.58 4.40
N LEU A 294 4.02 9.45 5.71
CA LEU A 294 2.70 9.52 6.31
C LEU A 294 2.18 10.95 6.48
N GLY A 295 3.02 11.95 6.32
CA GLY A 295 2.62 13.35 6.25
C GLY A 295 1.87 13.67 4.95
N LYS A 296 1.33 14.90 4.85
CA LYS A 296 0.55 15.34 3.70
C LYS A 296 1.31 15.19 2.38
N ASP A 297 2.55 15.69 2.32
CA ASP A 297 3.36 15.71 1.09
C ASP A 297 3.64 14.28 0.58
N GLY A 298 4.05 13.38 1.46
CA GLY A 298 4.33 11.99 1.10
C GLY A 298 3.09 11.25 0.60
N GLN A 299 1.95 11.46 1.26
CA GLN A 299 0.67 10.85 0.86
C GLN A 299 0.14 11.44 -0.45
N GLU A 300 0.36 12.72 -0.71
CA GLU A 300 0.00 13.37 -1.97
C GLU A 300 0.85 12.83 -3.14
N ILE A 301 2.16 12.73 -2.96
CA ILE A 301 3.09 12.15 -3.95
C ILE A 301 2.70 10.70 -4.25
N PHE A 302 2.47 9.89 -3.20
CA PHE A 302 2.07 8.50 -3.37
C PHE A 302 0.75 8.37 -4.12
N SER A 303 -0.26 9.13 -3.72
CA SER A 303 -1.58 9.13 -4.36
C SER A 303 -1.47 9.46 -5.86
N LYS A 304 -0.70 10.51 -6.21
CA LYS A 304 -0.48 10.93 -7.61
C LYS A 304 0.30 9.89 -8.43
N ALA A 305 1.35 9.32 -7.87
CA ALA A 305 2.20 8.35 -8.58
C ALA A 305 1.52 7.00 -8.78
N MET A 306 0.67 6.58 -7.82
CA MET A 306 0.07 5.25 -7.81
C MET A 306 -1.40 5.23 -8.25
N GLY A 307 -2.08 6.40 -8.28
CA GLY A 307 -3.52 6.46 -8.49
C GLY A 307 -4.29 5.73 -7.41
N GLN A 308 -3.90 5.90 -6.14
CA GLN A 308 -4.50 5.23 -4.99
C GLN A 308 -5.01 6.24 -3.97
N GLY A 309 -6.20 6.00 -3.43
CA GLY A 309 -6.86 6.90 -2.49
C GLY A 309 -6.25 6.80 -1.09
N THR A 310 -5.60 7.89 -0.64
CA THR A 310 -5.12 7.98 0.74
C THR A 310 -6.25 8.17 1.73
N ARG A 311 -6.02 7.71 2.96
CA ARG A 311 -6.91 7.96 4.12
C ARG A 311 -6.65 9.31 4.81
N ARG A 312 -5.59 10.04 4.42
CA ARG A 312 -5.35 11.41 4.92
C ARG A 312 -6.49 12.33 4.54
N LEU A 313 -7.06 13.02 5.54
CA LEU A 313 -8.21 13.89 5.33
C LEU A 313 -7.86 15.21 4.63
N ASP A 314 -6.61 15.65 4.74
CA ASP A 314 -6.09 16.92 4.21
C ASP A 314 -5.44 16.79 2.81
N VAL A 315 -5.52 15.62 2.18
CA VAL A 315 -5.03 15.38 0.81
C VAL A 315 -6.22 15.33 -0.15
N ASP A 316 -6.15 16.11 -1.24
CA ASP A 316 -7.16 16.05 -2.31
C ASP A 316 -7.07 14.74 -3.10
N THR A 317 -8.20 14.06 -3.24
CA THR A 317 -8.36 12.80 -3.95
C THR A 317 -9.44 12.83 -5.03
N GLN A 318 -10.06 14.00 -5.29
CA GLN A 318 -11.18 14.10 -6.23
C GLN A 318 -10.79 13.81 -7.69
N TRP A 319 -9.56 14.14 -8.07
CA TRP A 319 -8.99 13.88 -9.39
C TRP A 319 -8.89 12.39 -9.72
N LEU A 320 -8.83 11.51 -8.71
CA LEU A 320 -8.77 10.06 -8.89
C LEU A 320 -10.00 9.48 -9.60
N LYS A 321 -11.15 10.16 -9.52
CA LYS A 321 -12.40 9.74 -10.16
C LYS A 321 -12.29 9.61 -11.67
N GLU A 322 -11.45 10.44 -12.29
CA GLU A 322 -11.17 10.35 -13.73
C GLU A 322 -10.53 9.00 -14.10
N PHE A 323 -9.83 8.39 -13.16
CA PHE A 323 -9.15 7.10 -13.33
C PHE A 323 -9.89 5.93 -12.66
N GLY A 324 -11.19 6.09 -12.39
CA GLY A 324 -12.03 5.06 -11.80
C GLY A 324 -11.69 4.71 -10.36
N VAL A 325 -11.12 5.65 -9.61
CA VAL A 325 -10.76 5.47 -8.20
C VAL A 325 -11.50 6.48 -7.33
N ILE A 326 -12.11 6.02 -6.25
CA ILE A 326 -12.79 6.87 -5.27
C ILE A 326 -12.20 6.57 -3.90
N ALA A 327 -11.54 7.54 -3.27
CA ALA A 327 -11.02 7.35 -1.92
C ALA A 327 -12.14 6.99 -0.94
N ALA A 328 -11.88 6.11 0.00
CA ALA A 328 -12.91 5.66 0.96
C ALA A 328 -13.49 6.80 1.77
N LYS A 329 -12.68 7.81 2.11
CA LYS A 329 -13.13 9.04 2.79
C LYS A 329 -14.20 9.83 2.03
N ASP A 330 -14.29 9.62 0.71
CA ASP A 330 -15.23 10.32 -0.18
C ASP A 330 -16.49 9.47 -0.51
N SER A 331 -16.54 8.20 -0.07
CA SER A 331 -17.58 7.26 -0.52
C SER A 331 -18.06 6.25 0.50
N LEU A 332 -17.32 6.03 1.59
CA LEU A 332 -17.64 5.01 2.59
C LEU A 332 -17.60 5.59 4.00
N THR A 333 -18.36 4.97 4.91
CA THR A 333 -18.13 5.18 6.35
C THR A 333 -17.04 4.24 6.86
N PRO A 334 -16.34 4.60 7.97
CA PRO A 334 -15.32 3.71 8.55
C PRO A 334 -15.83 2.32 8.88
N ASP A 335 -17.10 2.18 9.30
CA ASP A 335 -17.73 0.90 9.65
C ASP A 335 -18.07 0.01 8.45
N GLN A 336 -18.13 0.58 7.24
CA GLN A 336 -18.36 -0.18 6.02
C GLN A 336 -17.07 -0.84 5.52
N TYR A 337 -15.92 -0.17 5.71
CA TYR A 337 -14.63 -0.64 5.17
C TYR A 337 -14.25 -2.06 5.60
N PRO A 338 -14.30 -2.43 6.91
CA PRO A 338 -13.93 -3.78 7.34
C PRO A 338 -14.80 -4.89 6.75
N LYS A 339 -16.01 -4.56 6.30
CA LYS A 339 -16.93 -5.54 5.69
C LYS A 339 -16.61 -5.79 4.22
N LEU A 340 -16.08 -4.78 3.54
CA LEU A 340 -15.85 -4.77 2.09
C LEU A 340 -14.41 -5.09 1.70
N GLU A 341 -13.42 -4.78 2.56
CA GLU A 341 -12.01 -5.02 2.28
C GLU A 341 -11.66 -6.53 2.31
N ASN A 342 -10.54 -6.89 1.71
CA ASN A 342 -9.97 -8.25 1.77
C ASN A 342 -8.46 -8.23 2.06
N GLN A 343 -7.99 -7.23 2.84
CA GLN A 343 -6.57 -6.91 3.03
C GLN A 343 -6.07 -7.22 4.44
N SER A 344 -6.97 -7.27 5.44
CA SER A 344 -6.62 -7.60 6.82
C SER A 344 -5.99 -9.01 6.92
N GLU A 345 -5.16 -9.21 7.93
CA GLU A 345 -4.52 -10.51 8.22
C GLU A 345 -5.54 -11.65 8.23
N GLU A 346 -6.67 -11.44 8.91
CA GLU A 346 -7.75 -12.43 8.95
C GLU A 346 -8.24 -12.80 7.54
N LYS A 347 -8.48 -11.79 6.69
CA LYS A 347 -9.00 -12.02 5.34
C LYS A 347 -7.95 -12.53 4.37
N VAL A 348 -6.69 -12.21 4.58
CA VAL A 348 -5.58 -12.81 3.83
C VAL A 348 -5.65 -14.34 4.00
N PHE A 349 -5.72 -14.84 5.23
CA PHE A 349 -5.76 -16.28 5.48
C PHE A 349 -7.11 -16.94 5.16
N LYS A 350 -8.23 -16.28 5.46
CA LYS A 350 -9.57 -16.87 5.27
C LYS A 350 -10.11 -16.75 3.84
N VAL A 351 -9.63 -15.80 3.06
CA VAL A 351 -10.21 -15.46 1.75
C VAL A 351 -9.16 -15.53 0.64
N ARG A 352 -8.05 -14.80 0.77
CA ARG A 352 -7.10 -14.65 -0.34
C ARG A 352 -6.27 -15.90 -0.58
N GLU A 353 -5.73 -16.52 0.44
CA GLU A 353 -5.00 -17.79 0.28
C GLU A 353 -5.86 -18.92 -0.28
N PRO A 354 -7.07 -19.20 0.25
CA PRO A 354 -7.97 -20.19 -0.37
C PRO A 354 -8.36 -19.85 -1.81
N ALA A 355 -8.52 -18.57 -2.14
CA ALA A 355 -8.79 -18.13 -3.51
C ALA A 355 -7.59 -18.38 -4.43
N ALA A 356 -6.37 -18.18 -3.96
CA ALA A 356 -5.15 -18.48 -4.72
C ALA A 356 -5.00 -20.00 -4.94
N GLU A 357 -5.36 -20.83 -3.95
CA GLU A 357 -5.42 -22.30 -4.10
C GLU A 357 -6.44 -22.70 -5.17
N LEU A 358 -7.63 -22.09 -5.15
CA LEU A 358 -8.61 -22.32 -6.19
C LEU A 358 -8.09 -21.89 -7.58
N ALA A 359 -7.36 -20.78 -7.65
CA ALA A 359 -6.74 -20.34 -8.89
C ALA A 359 -5.73 -21.37 -9.43
N ARG A 360 -4.89 -21.97 -8.56
CA ARG A 360 -3.99 -23.04 -8.95
C ARG A 360 -4.75 -24.25 -9.52
N LYS A 361 -5.81 -24.68 -8.86
CA LYS A 361 -6.65 -25.79 -9.35
C LYS A 361 -7.32 -25.56 -10.69
N LEU A 362 -7.65 -24.29 -11.01
CA LEU A 362 -8.39 -23.95 -12.22
C LEU A 362 -7.50 -23.57 -13.40
N LEU A 363 -6.24 -23.17 -13.16
CA LEU A 363 -5.33 -22.59 -14.17
C LEU A 363 -4.10 -23.48 -14.45
N ASP A 364 -3.80 -24.46 -13.61
CA ASP A 364 -2.77 -25.48 -13.83
C ASP A 364 -3.41 -26.72 -14.48
#